data_73c59e99dd3cd979bb41db6528b364f3
#
_entry.id   73c59e99dd3cd979bb41db6528b364f3
#
_cell.length_a   1.000
_cell.length_b   1.000
_cell.length_c   1.000
_cell.angle_alpha   90.00
_cell.angle_beta   90.00
_cell.angle_gamma   90.00
#
_symmetry.space_group_name_H-M   'P 1'
#
loop_
_entity.id
_entity.type
_entity.pdbx_description
1 polymer ?
#
loop_
_entity_poly.entity_id
_entity_poly.type
_entity_poly.pdbx_seq_one_letter_code
_entity_poly.pdbx_strand_id
1 'polypeptide(L)'
;MARASIAYVILYAAVAAYAPYLSLYYQSLGIGFGGIGALAAFTSAVALLGAPTWGMIHDRFPTARLFIPAAAVLAGAGGVGLANAGASPLLVLSAAAFAFGMSGMAPMMDVRVLDMIGSDRTRYARVRMWGSFSFMIAAPIIGVLVRADGYGALFLVFVPMVLLGGLASTLLPGRSTGVRGASLRRAPGRVLSHRPIALFLIGALVGWTAVYSQLAFFSIYVRQLGGSSEAVGWAWSFGAALEIPSMLFFPQLARRFGTERLIVLGMAILVARQVANVIFTDPSLLIGLSLVQGAGYGLLLIGGIAFVSREAPKGTAATAQGILNGVTLSMSSIIGSGLGGVLAGWLTIRGLYLVSACLGAVAIVLIALAVLPATRRLPESLGSRAQQLPRPVDPAP
;
A
#
# COMPACT_ATOMS: atom_id res chain seq x y z
N MET A 1 -7.15 16.05 17.48
CA MET A 1 -7.39 15.91 16.05
C MET A 1 -6.37 16.71 15.23
N ALA A 2 -6.31 18.04 15.32
CA ALA A 2 -5.39 18.84 14.51
C ALA A 2 -3.91 18.37 14.55
N ARG A 3 -3.38 18.08 15.75
CA ARG A 3 -1.99 17.58 15.91
C ARG A 3 -1.73 16.28 15.14
N ALA A 4 -2.68 15.36 15.13
CA ALA A 4 -2.56 14.11 14.39
C ALA A 4 -2.65 14.34 12.87
N SER A 5 -3.55 15.19 12.40
CA SER A 5 -3.62 15.57 10.99
C SER A 5 -2.33 16.24 10.51
N ILE A 6 -1.75 17.14 11.29
CA ILE A 6 -0.46 17.79 10.98
C ILE A 6 0.66 16.75 10.86
N ALA A 7 0.73 15.79 11.79
CA ALA A 7 1.76 14.75 11.74
C ALA A 7 1.62 13.88 10.46
N TYR A 8 0.39 13.54 10.03
CA TYR A 8 0.19 12.86 8.75
C TYR A 8 0.53 13.73 7.54
N VAL A 9 0.17 15.02 7.56
CA VAL A 9 0.53 15.96 6.47
C VAL A 9 2.04 15.96 6.27
N ILE A 10 2.81 16.12 7.34
CA ILE A 10 4.27 16.18 7.28
C ILE A 10 4.86 14.85 6.82
N LEU A 11 4.41 13.72 7.41
CA LEU A 11 4.91 12.40 7.03
C LEU A 11 4.65 12.08 5.56
N TYR A 12 3.44 12.39 5.06
CA TYR A 12 3.10 12.07 3.67
C TYR A 12 3.66 13.06 2.66
N ALA A 13 4.00 14.28 3.07
CA ALA A 13 4.85 15.17 2.28
C ALA A 13 6.27 14.56 2.09
N ALA A 14 6.84 13.97 3.16
CA ALA A 14 8.09 13.23 3.06
C ALA A 14 7.96 12.02 2.10
N VAL A 15 6.86 11.27 2.15
CA VAL A 15 6.62 10.14 1.23
C VAL A 15 6.51 10.62 -0.22
N ALA A 16 5.82 11.74 -0.45
CA ALA A 16 5.68 12.34 -1.78
C ALA A 16 7.03 12.79 -2.36
N ALA A 17 7.99 13.15 -1.50
CA ALA A 17 9.32 13.55 -1.96
C ALA A 17 10.10 12.41 -2.63
N TYR A 18 9.93 11.18 -2.19
CA TYR A 18 10.74 10.09 -2.74
C TYR A 18 9.96 9.08 -3.58
N ALA A 19 8.72 8.73 -3.19
CA ALA A 19 8.01 7.60 -3.79
C ALA A 19 7.84 7.70 -5.32
N PRO A 20 7.48 8.86 -5.90
CA PRO A 20 7.39 9.02 -7.34
C PRO A 20 8.74 9.05 -8.06
N TYR A 21 9.82 9.44 -7.39
CA TYR A 21 11.04 9.88 -8.05
C TYR A 21 12.27 9.02 -7.75
N LEU A 22 12.22 8.13 -6.77
CA LEU A 22 13.39 7.36 -6.32
C LEU A 22 13.96 6.45 -7.42
N SER A 23 13.11 5.84 -8.26
CA SER A 23 13.55 5.06 -9.40
C SER A 23 14.24 5.90 -10.48
N LEU A 24 13.75 7.13 -10.69
CA LEU A 24 14.39 8.09 -11.59
C LEU A 24 15.74 8.58 -11.05
N TYR A 25 15.83 8.79 -9.75
CA TYR A 25 17.10 9.09 -9.09
C TYR A 25 18.12 7.97 -9.30
N TYR A 26 17.75 6.72 -9.08
CA TYR A 26 18.64 5.58 -9.34
C TYR A 26 19.07 5.49 -10.80
N GLN A 27 18.14 5.76 -11.72
CA GLN A 27 18.45 5.81 -13.15
C GLN A 27 19.45 6.94 -13.46
N SER A 28 19.34 8.11 -12.83
CA SER A 28 20.28 9.24 -13.01
C SER A 28 21.69 8.94 -12.50
N LEU A 29 21.84 7.98 -11.58
CA LEU A 29 23.13 7.46 -11.14
C LEU A 29 23.73 6.41 -12.11
N GLY A 30 23.09 6.14 -13.25
CA GLY A 30 23.53 5.14 -14.21
C GLY A 30 23.14 3.70 -13.84
N ILE A 31 22.28 3.50 -12.84
CA ILE A 31 21.83 2.16 -12.43
C ILE A 31 20.82 1.64 -13.46
N GLY A 32 21.10 0.50 -14.05
CA GLY A 32 20.22 -0.16 -15.02
C GLY A 32 18.94 -0.73 -14.37
N PHE A 33 17.96 -1.10 -15.18
CA PHE A 33 16.65 -1.59 -14.71
C PHE A 33 16.75 -2.76 -13.74
N GLY A 34 17.65 -3.73 -13.98
CA GLY A 34 17.90 -4.84 -13.07
C GLY A 34 18.34 -4.38 -11.67
N GLY A 35 19.26 -3.40 -11.61
CA GLY A 35 19.73 -2.81 -10.35
C GLY A 35 18.63 -2.02 -9.63
N ILE A 36 17.80 -1.24 -10.36
CA ILE A 36 16.66 -0.51 -9.81
C ILE A 36 15.65 -1.50 -9.22
N GLY A 37 15.31 -2.56 -9.95
CA GLY A 37 14.42 -3.61 -9.47
C GLY A 37 14.96 -4.35 -8.25
N ALA A 38 16.27 -4.66 -8.23
CA ALA A 38 16.93 -5.28 -7.09
C ALA A 38 16.93 -4.39 -5.85
N LEU A 39 17.19 -3.08 -5.99
CA LEU A 39 17.11 -2.11 -4.89
C LEU A 39 15.66 -1.98 -4.35
N ALA A 40 14.67 -1.94 -5.23
CA ALA A 40 13.26 -1.88 -4.82
C ALA A 40 12.83 -3.17 -4.12
N ALA A 41 13.24 -4.34 -4.60
CA ALA A 41 13.00 -5.63 -3.93
C ALA A 41 13.70 -5.71 -2.57
N PHE A 42 14.97 -5.28 -2.51
CA PHE A 42 15.75 -5.25 -1.28
C PHE A 42 15.12 -4.32 -0.21
N THR A 43 14.76 -3.09 -0.59
CA THR A 43 14.10 -2.16 0.34
C THR A 43 12.75 -2.67 0.82
N SER A 44 11.99 -3.36 -0.04
CA SER A 44 10.74 -4.03 0.35
C SER A 44 10.98 -5.19 1.33
N ALA A 45 12.06 -5.97 1.15
CA ALA A 45 12.46 -7.02 2.08
C ALA A 45 12.90 -6.45 3.44
N VAL A 46 13.66 -5.36 3.44
CA VAL A 46 14.04 -4.64 4.66
C VAL A 46 12.79 -4.10 5.37
N ALA A 47 11.83 -3.54 4.64
CA ALA A 47 10.58 -3.03 5.22
C ALA A 47 9.70 -4.17 5.81
N LEU A 48 9.67 -5.34 5.16
CA LEU A 48 8.97 -6.53 5.66
C LEU A 48 9.47 -6.96 7.04
N LEU A 49 10.78 -6.90 7.27
CA LEU A 49 11.40 -7.21 8.56
C LEU A 49 11.33 -6.03 9.54
N GLY A 50 11.42 -4.82 9.02
CA GLY A 50 11.47 -3.59 9.82
C GLY A 50 10.14 -3.27 10.52
N ALA A 51 9.02 -3.37 9.84
CA ALA A 51 7.72 -3.01 10.42
C ALA A 51 7.36 -3.86 11.66
N PRO A 52 7.48 -5.21 11.65
CA PRO A 52 7.29 -6.01 12.87
C PRO A 52 8.32 -5.71 13.95
N THR A 53 9.57 -5.45 13.58
CA THR A 53 10.65 -5.12 14.54
C THR A 53 10.32 -3.85 15.29
N TRP A 54 9.92 -2.78 14.59
CA TRP A 54 9.48 -1.54 15.21
C TRP A 54 8.24 -1.74 16.10
N GLY A 55 7.29 -2.56 15.67
CA GLY A 55 6.11 -2.94 16.46
C GLY A 55 6.53 -3.63 17.76
N MET A 56 7.38 -4.65 17.71
CA MET A 56 7.86 -5.38 18.91
C MET A 56 8.63 -4.46 19.86
N ILE A 57 9.47 -3.57 19.33
CA ILE A 57 10.21 -2.58 20.13
C ILE A 57 9.23 -1.62 20.82
N HIS A 58 8.25 -1.12 20.08
CA HIS A 58 7.22 -0.22 20.60
C HIS A 58 6.39 -0.86 21.72
N ASP A 59 6.03 -2.13 21.59
CA ASP A 59 5.23 -2.86 22.58
C ASP A 59 6.00 -3.19 23.86
N ARG A 60 7.33 -3.39 23.72
CA ARG A 60 8.19 -3.76 24.86
C ARG A 60 8.55 -2.58 25.77
N PHE A 61 8.60 -1.37 25.24
CA PHE A 61 9.11 -0.20 25.97
C PHE A 61 8.01 0.87 26.14
N PRO A 62 7.65 1.22 27.39
CA PRO A 62 6.58 2.20 27.65
C PRO A 62 6.95 3.64 27.23
N THR A 63 8.23 3.93 26.94
CA THR A 63 8.72 5.21 26.43
C THR A 63 8.49 5.39 24.93
N ALA A 64 7.40 4.87 24.44
CA ALA A 64 7.01 4.84 23.02
C ALA A 64 7.13 6.17 22.26
N ARG A 65 7.20 7.31 22.95
CA ARG A 65 7.32 8.64 22.32
C ARG A 65 8.57 8.84 21.48
N LEU A 66 9.65 8.12 21.75
CA LEU A 66 10.95 8.29 21.08
C LEU A 66 11.14 7.38 19.85
N PHE A 67 10.34 6.33 19.69
CA PHE A 67 10.58 5.36 18.60
C PHE A 67 10.26 5.90 17.22
N ILE A 68 9.20 6.71 17.06
CA ILE A 68 8.93 7.36 15.76
C ILE A 68 10.02 8.39 15.43
N PRO A 69 10.46 9.28 16.36
CA PRO A 69 11.64 10.11 16.15
C PRO A 69 12.91 9.32 15.79
N ALA A 70 13.18 8.20 16.48
CA ALA A 70 14.34 7.36 16.17
C ALA A 70 14.26 6.75 14.76
N ALA A 71 13.10 6.25 14.37
CA ALA A 71 12.84 5.77 13.03
C ALA A 71 13.01 6.89 11.97
N ALA A 72 12.56 8.12 12.29
CA ALA A 72 12.73 9.29 11.44
C ALA A 72 14.19 9.69 11.28
N VAL A 73 14.98 9.67 12.37
CA VAL A 73 16.43 9.94 12.31
C VAL A 73 17.14 8.90 11.46
N LEU A 74 16.80 7.61 11.61
CA LEU A 74 17.39 6.55 10.81
C LEU A 74 17.01 6.68 9.33
N ALA A 75 15.74 6.98 9.03
CA ALA A 75 15.28 7.25 7.67
C ALA A 75 15.95 8.48 7.07
N GLY A 76 16.08 9.55 7.85
CA GLY A 76 16.78 10.78 7.46
C GLY A 76 18.27 10.54 7.17
N ALA A 77 18.97 9.81 8.04
CA ALA A 77 20.36 9.42 7.83
C ALA A 77 20.51 8.57 6.54
N GLY A 78 19.58 7.60 6.32
CA GLY A 78 19.50 6.85 5.07
C GLY A 78 19.28 7.77 3.86
N GLY A 79 18.41 8.79 3.97
CA GLY A 79 18.18 9.78 2.93
C GLY A 79 19.42 10.63 2.61
N VAL A 80 20.14 11.09 3.63
CA VAL A 80 21.43 11.79 3.44
C VAL A 80 22.46 10.87 2.78
N GLY A 81 22.52 9.61 3.24
CA GLY A 81 23.39 8.60 2.65
C GLY A 81 23.06 8.36 1.17
N LEU A 82 21.79 8.21 0.81
CA LEU A 82 21.34 8.06 -0.58
C LEU A 82 21.77 9.26 -1.42
N ALA A 83 21.60 10.48 -0.93
CA ALA A 83 21.96 11.71 -1.65
C ALA A 83 23.45 11.78 -2.01
N ASN A 84 24.33 11.16 -1.20
CA ASN A 84 25.79 11.27 -1.34
C ASN A 84 26.47 9.97 -1.78
N ALA A 85 25.76 8.86 -1.84
CA ALA A 85 26.38 7.55 -2.09
C ALA A 85 26.84 7.34 -3.54
N GLY A 86 26.24 8.03 -4.51
CA GLY A 86 26.45 7.71 -5.91
C GLY A 86 26.12 6.23 -6.21
N ALA A 87 26.75 5.65 -7.22
CA ALA A 87 26.61 4.23 -7.56
C ALA A 87 27.63 3.35 -6.80
N SER A 88 27.75 3.52 -5.49
CA SER A 88 28.70 2.81 -4.63
C SER A 88 27.99 1.81 -3.70
N PRO A 89 28.72 0.89 -3.03
CA PRO A 89 28.13 -0.01 -2.02
C PRO A 89 27.42 0.73 -0.88
N LEU A 90 27.80 1.98 -0.60
CA LEU A 90 27.13 2.84 0.39
C LEU A 90 25.67 3.08 0.03
N LEU A 91 25.30 3.05 -1.26
CA LEU A 91 23.92 3.18 -1.72
C LEU A 91 23.02 2.09 -1.11
N VAL A 92 23.48 0.84 -1.10
CA VAL A 92 22.72 -0.31 -0.56
C VAL A 92 22.52 -0.16 0.95
N LEU A 93 23.57 0.22 1.69
CA LEU A 93 23.49 0.46 3.13
C LEU A 93 22.54 1.62 3.45
N SER A 94 22.64 2.71 2.69
CA SER A 94 21.78 3.88 2.83
C SER A 94 20.31 3.55 2.52
N ALA A 95 20.06 2.76 1.47
CA ALA A 95 18.73 2.27 1.12
C ALA A 95 18.15 1.36 2.21
N ALA A 96 18.97 0.53 2.86
CA ALA A 96 18.56 -0.29 4.00
C ALA A 96 18.15 0.58 5.20
N ALA A 97 18.98 1.54 5.60
CA ALA A 97 18.68 2.45 6.70
C ALA A 97 17.42 3.28 6.44
N PHE A 98 17.29 3.81 5.22
CA PHE A 98 16.11 4.52 4.75
C PHE A 98 14.85 3.65 4.85
N ALA A 99 14.85 2.45 4.26
CA ALA A 99 13.70 1.56 4.24
C ALA A 99 13.32 1.05 5.63
N PHE A 100 14.31 0.69 6.46
CA PHE A 100 14.06 0.24 7.82
C PHE A 100 13.45 1.36 8.68
N GLY A 101 13.97 2.58 8.60
CA GLY A 101 13.41 3.74 9.29
C GLY A 101 11.97 4.04 8.84
N MET A 102 11.74 4.12 7.53
CA MET A 102 10.41 4.42 6.98
C MET A 102 9.36 3.36 7.30
N SER A 103 9.75 2.08 7.40
CA SER A 103 8.82 0.96 7.62
C SER A 103 8.06 1.03 8.94
N GLY A 104 8.62 1.68 9.97
CA GLY A 104 7.99 1.81 11.28
C GLY A 104 7.13 3.06 11.45
N MET A 105 7.36 4.11 10.66
CA MET A 105 6.77 5.44 10.94
C MET A 105 5.25 5.45 10.83
N ALA A 106 4.69 5.01 9.70
CA ALA A 106 3.25 5.03 9.48
C ALA A 106 2.50 4.07 10.44
N PRO A 107 2.89 2.79 10.59
CA PRO A 107 2.22 1.87 11.53
C PRO A 107 2.23 2.35 12.98
N MET A 108 3.38 2.86 13.47
CA MET A 108 3.46 3.37 14.84
C MET A 108 2.64 4.65 15.02
N MET A 109 2.55 5.50 13.99
CA MET A 109 1.69 6.69 14.02
C MET A 109 0.22 6.29 14.04
N ASP A 110 -0.18 5.31 13.22
CA ASP A 110 -1.55 4.78 13.17
C ASP A 110 -2.00 4.26 14.55
N VAL A 111 -1.14 3.48 15.24
CA VAL A 111 -1.42 2.97 16.59
C VAL A 111 -1.67 4.13 17.56
N ARG A 112 -0.80 5.13 17.60
CA ARG A 112 -0.97 6.29 18.51
C ARG A 112 -2.23 7.09 18.22
N VAL A 113 -2.57 7.27 16.96
CA VAL A 113 -3.78 8.00 16.58
C VAL A 113 -5.02 7.20 16.95
N LEU A 114 -5.02 5.89 16.76
CA LEU A 114 -6.11 5.00 17.19
C LEU A 114 -6.28 5.00 18.71
N ASP A 115 -5.20 4.97 19.48
CA ASP A 115 -5.24 5.10 20.94
C ASP A 115 -5.84 6.44 21.39
N MET A 116 -5.57 7.53 20.66
CA MET A 116 -6.10 8.87 20.94
C MET A 116 -7.59 9.00 20.62
N ILE A 117 -8.05 8.34 19.55
CA ILE A 117 -9.41 8.49 19.01
C ILE A 117 -10.36 7.44 19.58
N GLY A 118 -9.83 6.32 20.09
CA GLY A 118 -10.59 5.16 20.53
C GLY A 118 -11.17 4.37 19.34
N SER A 119 -12.35 3.78 19.53
CA SER A 119 -12.97 2.89 18.52
C SER A 119 -13.65 3.62 17.34
N ASP A 120 -13.61 4.96 17.29
CA ASP A 120 -14.26 5.73 16.23
C ASP A 120 -13.46 5.72 14.92
N ARG A 121 -13.73 4.71 14.11
CA ARG A 121 -13.08 4.53 12.79
C ARG A 121 -13.33 5.71 11.84
N THR A 122 -14.45 6.43 11.98
CA THR A 122 -14.75 7.58 11.12
C THR A 122 -13.83 8.75 11.43
N ARG A 123 -13.52 8.96 12.70
CA ARG A 123 -12.55 9.98 13.12
C ARG A 123 -11.13 9.62 12.66
N TYR A 124 -10.74 8.34 12.74
CA TYR A 124 -9.46 7.89 12.22
C TYR A 124 -9.34 8.18 10.70
N ALA A 125 -10.34 7.80 9.92
CA ALA A 125 -10.35 8.04 8.49
C ALA A 125 -10.20 9.54 8.14
N ARG A 126 -10.92 10.42 8.85
CA ARG A 126 -10.81 11.87 8.68
C ARG A 126 -9.42 12.44 8.99
N VAL A 127 -8.73 11.90 9.97
CA VAL A 127 -7.35 12.32 10.30
C VAL A 127 -6.37 11.78 9.27
N ARG A 128 -6.51 10.49 8.89
CA ARG A 128 -5.61 9.81 7.96
C ARG A 128 -5.69 10.38 6.53
N MET A 129 -6.85 10.86 6.13
CA MET A 129 -7.13 11.49 4.84
C MET A 129 -6.21 12.70 4.55
N TRP A 130 -5.83 13.47 5.58
CA TRP A 130 -4.91 14.61 5.44
C TRP A 130 -3.54 14.20 4.91
N GLY A 131 -3.07 12.99 5.23
CA GLY A 131 -1.85 12.44 4.62
C GLY A 131 -1.99 12.27 3.11
N SER A 132 -3.09 11.69 2.63
CA SER A 132 -3.32 11.51 1.19
C SER A 132 -3.46 12.85 0.46
N PHE A 133 -4.12 13.84 1.06
CA PHE A 133 -4.16 15.20 0.50
C PHE A 133 -2.78 15.84 0.42
N SER A 134 -1.96 15.68 1.47
CA SER A 134 -0.59 16.18 1.47
C SER A 134 0.23 15.54 0.36
N PHE A 135 0.17 14.21 0.21
CA PHE A 135 0.85 13.49 -0.87
C PHE A 135 0.42 14.02 -2.25
N MET A 136 -0.89 14.19 -2.44
CA MET A 136 -1.48 14.61 -3.70
C MET A 136 -1.01 16.01 -4.13
N ILE A 137 -0.83 16.93 -3.17
CA ILE A 137 -0.36 18.29 -3.44
C ILE A 137 1.17 18.31 -3.54
N ALA A 138 1.86 17.61 -2.66
CA ALA A 138 3.32 17.68 -2.58
C ALA A 138 4.01 17.00 -3.78
N ALA A 139 3.48 15.89 -4.32
CA ALA A 139 4.14 15.17 -5.38
C ALA A 139 4.39 16.02 -6.65
N PRO A 140 3.41 16.76 -7.23
CA PRO A 140 3.70 17.61 -8.37
C PRO A 140 4.61 18.80 -8.02
N ILE A 141 4.52 19.37 -6.81
CA ILE A 141 5.41 20.45 -6.37
C ILE A 141 6.85 19.98 -6.35
N ILE A 142 7.10 18.77 -5.84
CA ILE A 142 8.43 18.16 -5.85
C ILE A 142 8.89 17.90 -7.29
N GLY A 143 7.98 17.54 -8.20
CA GLY A 143 8.29 17.44 -9.62
C GLY A 143 8.83 18.73 -10.22
N VAL A 144 8.29 19.90 -9.82
CA VAL A 144 8.81 21.23 -10.20
C VAL A 144 10.22 21.42 -9.65
N LEU A 145 10.46 21.10 -8.37
CA LEU A 145 11.78 21.22 -7.75
C LEU A 145 12.82 20.30 -8.43
N VAL A 146 12.43 19.06 -8.71
CA VAL A 146 13.29 18.11 -9.45
C VAL A 146 13.65 18.61 -10.84
N ARG A 147 12.72 19.29 -11.51
CA ARG A 147 13.00 19.88 -12.82
C ARG A 147 13.97 21.06 -12.73
N ALA A 148 13.88 21.89 -11.68
CA ALA A 148 14.74 23.04 -11.48
C ALA A 148 16.14 22.69 -10.99
N ASP A 149 16.23 21.84 -9.95
CA ASP A 149 17.45 21.58 -9.16
C ASP A 149 17.95 20.14 -9.28
N GLY A 150 17.32 19.32 -10.12
CA GLY A 150 17.68 17.90 -10.29
C GLY A 150 17.19 17.01 -9.14
N TYR A 151 17.56 15.71 -9.23
CA TYR A 151 17.08 14.70 -8.28
C TYR A 151 17.62 14.86 -6.85
N GLY A 152 18.66 15.66 -6.62
CA GLY A 152 19.12 16.00 -5.26
C GLY A 152 18.07 16.71 -4.43
N ALA A 153 17.16 17.47 -5.07
CA ALA A 153 16.04 18.16 -4.43
C ALA A 153 15.12 17.21 -3.64
N LEU A 154 15.03 15.92 -4.04
CA LEU A 154 14.24 14.93 -3.31
C LEU A 154 14.65 14.83 -1.85
N PHE A 155 15.95 14.75 -1.61
CA PHE A 155 16.50 14.54 -0.27
C PHE A 155 16.53 15.86 0.53
N LEU A 156 16.65 17.01 -0.13
CA LEU A 156 16.52 18.32 0.50
C LEU A 156 15.12 18.55 1.09
N VAL A 157 14.08 17.96 0.48
CA VAL A 157 12.72 17.99 1.01
C VAL A 157 12.47 16.81 1.95
N PHE A 158 12.89 15.59 1.57
CA PHE A 158 12.61 14.39 2.35
C PHE A 158 13.18 14.46 3.76
N VAL A 159 14.48 14.81 3.89
CA VAL A 159 15.17 14.75 5.19
C VAL A 159 14.54 15.69 6.21
N PRO A 160 14.32 16.99 5.95
CA PRO A 160 13.63 17.85 6.89
C PRO A 160 12.20 17.38 7.20
N MET A 161 11.44 16.95 6.18
CA MET A 161 10.06 16.52 6.38
C MET A 161 9.96 15.25 7.22
N VAL A 162 10.84 14.25 7.02
CA VAL A 162 10.81 13.03 7.83
C VAL A 162 11.19 13.31 9.29
N LEU A 163 12.18 14.18 9.53
CA LEU A 163 12.58 14.58 10.88
C LEU A 163 11.48 15.39 11.58
N LEU A 164 10.86 16.35 10.87
CA LEU A 164 9.71 17.10 11.37
C LEU A 164 8.51 16.18 11.66
N GLY A 165 8.26 15.17 10.81
CA GLY A 165 7.24 14.16 11.04
C GLY A 165 7.50 13.32 12.29
N GLY A 166 8.76 12.94 12.50
CA GLY A 166 9.21 12.29 13.75
C GLY A 166 9.00 13.19 14.96
N LEU A 167 9.38 14.45 14.89
CA LEU A 167 9.18 15.43 15.96
C LEU A 167 7.69 15.68 16.21
N ALA A 168 6.88 15.89 15.18
CA ALA A 168 5.44 16.10 15.31
C ALA A 168 4.74 14.91 15.98
N SER A 169 5.25 13.70 15.79
CA SER A 169 4.73 12.51 16.45
C SER A 169 4.82 12.55 17.97
N THR A 170 5.75 13.33 18.54
CA THR A 170 5.89 13.49 20.00
C THR A 170 4.74 14.29 20.62
N LEU A 171 4.03 15.08 19.81
CA LEU A 171 2.84 15.82 20.22
C LEU A 171 1.60 14.91 20.36
N LEU A 172 1.69 13.65 19.91
CA LEU A 172 0.65 12.66 20.09
C LEU A 172 0.76 11.98 21.46
N PRO A 173 -0.37 11.56 22.07
CA PRO A 173 -0.35 10.88 23.36
C PRO A 173 0.50 9.60 23.31
N GLY A 174 1.29 9.38 24.36
CA GLY A 174 2.24 8.26 24.40
C GLY A 174 1.75 7.00 25.11
N ARG A 175 0.44 6.74 25.18
CA ARG A 175 -0.11 5.49 25.75
C ARG A 175 -0.42 4.52 24.63
N SER A 176 0.38 3.48 24.52
CA SER A 176 0.02 2.26 23.80
C SER A 176 -0.63 1.31 24.81
N THR A 177 -1.92 1.11 24.71
CA THR A 177 -2.58 -0.04 25.32
C THR A 177 -2.26 -1.22 24.41
N GLY A 178 -1.10 -1.85 24.60
CA GLY A 178 -0.64 -2.96 23.78
C GLY A 178 -1.76 -3.97 23.55
N VAL A 179 -2.19 -4.09 22.31
CA VAL A 179 -3.02 -5.22 21.91
C VAL A 179 -2.13 -6.46 22.04
N ARG A 180 -2.29 -7.18 23.16
CA ARG A 180 -1.60 -8.45 23.38
C ARG A 180 -1.79 -9.32 22.16
N GLY A 181 -0.71 -9.54 21.41
CA GLY A 181 -0.70 -10.42 20.25
C GLY A 181 -1.23 -11.80 20.64
N ALA A 182 -2.33 -12.20 20.03
CA ALA A 182 -2.87 -13.54 20.18
C ALA A 182 -1.79 -14.54 19.76
N SER A 183 -1.67 -15.66 20.51
CA SER A 183 -0.67 -16.69 20.31
C SER A 183 -0.64 -17.21 18.86
N LEU A 184 0.40 -16.84 18.11
CA LEU A 184 0.55 -17.04 16.66
C LEU A 184 0.87 -18.50 16.24
N ARG A 185 1.05 -19.46 17.17
CA ARG A 185 1.71 -20.72 16.84
C ARG A 185 0.89 -21.73 16.01
N ARG A 186 -0.46 -21.70 16.03
CA ARG A 186 -1.31 -22.66 15.26
C ARG A 186 -2.25 -22.00 14.26
N ALA A 187 -2.38 -20.71 14.27
CA ALA A 187 -3.34 -19.97 13.46
C ALA A 187 -3.00 -19.91 11.94
N PRO A 188 -1.72 -19.79 11.49
CA PRO A 188 -1.42 -19.72 10.06
C PRO A 188 -1.83 -20.97 9.27
N GLY A 189 -1.57 -22.17 9.83
CA GLY A 189 -1.94 -23.44 9.18
C GLY A 189 -3.44 -23.57 8.95
N ARG A 190 -4.27 -23.15 9.93
CA ARG A 190 -5.74 -23.16 9.79
C ARG A 190 -6.26 -22.16 8.75
N VAL A 191 -5.62 -21.04 8.59
CA VAL A 191 -5.97 -20.02 7.56
C VAL A 191 -5.61 -20.56 6.17
N LEU A 192 -4.40 -21.07 6.00
CA LEU A 192 -3.90 -21.56 4.73
C LEU A 192 -4.55 -22.87 4.28
N SER A 193 -5.06 -23.69 5.20
CA SER A 193 -5.86 -24.88 4.85
C SER A 193 -7.28 -24.55 4.39
N HIS A 194 -7.76 -23.32 4.63
CA HIS A 194 -9.08 -22.89 4.15
C HIS A 194 -9.01 -22.54 2.65
N ARG A 195 -9.48 -23.46 1.82
CA ARG A 195 -9.32 -23.43 0.35
C ARG A 195 -9.69 -22.10 -0.33
N PRO A 196 -10.82 -21.44 0.00
CA PRO A 196 -11.14 -20.12 -0.59
C PRO A 196 -10.09 -19.05 -0.29
N ILE A 197 -9.59 -18.99 0.96
CA ILE A 197 -8.56 -18.02 1.34
C ILE A 197 -7.24 -18.37 0.67
N ALA A 198 -6.82 -19.62 0.65
CA ALA A 198 -5.57 -20.04 0.02
C ALA A 198 -5.55 -19.69 -1.48
N LEU A 199 -6.63 -20.01 -2.19
CA LEU A 199 -6.74 -19.69 -3.62
C LEU A 199 -6.78 -18.17 -3.85
N PHE A 200 -7.49 -17.43 -3.00
CA PHE A 200 -7.50 -15.96 -3.05
C PHE A 200 -6.11 -15.36 -2.82
N LEU A 201 -5.36 -15.87 -1.84
CA LEU A 201 -4.00 -15.41 -1.55
C LEU A 201 -3.03 -15.68 -2.71
N ILE A 202 -3.16 -16.82 -3.39
CA ILE A 202 -2.39 -17.12 -4.60
C ILE A 202 -2.73 -16.13 -5.72
N GLY A 203 -4.02 -15.92 -5.99
CA GLY A 203 -4.48 -14.95 -6.98
C GLY A 203 -4.05 -13.52 -6.63
N ALA A 204 -4.12 -13.14 -5.35
CA ALA A 204 -3.64 -11.86 -4.85
C ALA A 204 -2.12 -11.71 -5.01
N LEU A 205 -1.33 -12.77 -4.68
CA LEU A 205 0.10 -12.75 -4.89
C LEU A 205 0.46 -12.47 -6.36
N VAL A 206 -0.15 -13.20 -7.29
CA VAL A 206 0.09 -13.02 -8.73
C VAL A 206 -0.34 -11.63 -9.19
N GLY A 207 -1.53 -11.18 -8.78
CA GLY A 207 -2.07 -9.88 -9.18
C GLY A 207 -1.27 -8.70 -8.65
N TRP A 208 -0.93 -8.72 -7.35
CA TRP A 208 -0.11 -7.66 -6.77
C TRP A 208 1.34 -7.70 -7.26
N THR A 209 1.88 -8.88 -7.57
CA THR A 209 3.19 -9.00 -8.25
C THR A 209 3.14 -8.30 -9.61
N ALA A 210 2.10 -8.50 -10.40
CA ALA A 210 1.90 -7.79 -11.66
C ALA A 210 1.79 -6.26 -11.48
N VAL A 211 1.13 -5.79 -10.41
CA VAL A 211 1.03 -4.37 -10.09
C VAL A 211 2.40 -3.80 -9.68
N TYR A 212 3.12 -4.44 -8.77
CA TYR A 212 4.40 -3.91 -8.27
C TYR A 212 5.52 -4.02 -9.30
N SER A 213 5.48 -4.98 -10.22
CA SER A 213 6.50 -5.11 -11.26
C SER A 213 6.59 -3.87 -12.15
N GLN A 214 5.45 -3.28 -12.50
CA GLN A 214 5.39 -2.09 -13.34
C GLN A 214 5.43 -0.78 -12.53
N LEU A 215 4.96 -0.79 -11.27
CA LEU A 215 4.86 0.42 -10.45
C LEU A 215 6.26 1.02 -10.18
N ALA A 216 7.27 0.17 -9.95
CA ALA A 216 8.65 0.59 -9.77
C ALA A 216 9.23 1.34 -10.99
N PHE A 217 8.71 1.08 -12.19
CA PHE A 217 9.20 1.64 -13.46
C PHE A 217 8.25 2.66 -14.08
N PHE A 218 7.09 2.91 -13.48
CA PHE A 218 6.08 3.80 -14.03
C PHE A 218 6.61 5.23 -14.26
N SER A 219 7.32 5.78 -13.29
CA SER A 219 7.91 7.12 -13.41
C SER A 219 8.95 7.19 -14.52
N ILE A 220 9.75 6.15 -14.67
CA ILE A 220 10.73 6.04 -15.76
C ILE A 220 10.01 5.95 -17.12
N TYR A 221 8.93 5.20 -17.19
CA TYR A 221 8.12 5.08 -18.41
C TYR A 221 7.52 6.43 -18.84
N VAL A 222 6.93 7.18 -17.91
CA VAL A 222 6.41 8.53 -18.19
C VAL A 222 7.52 9.43 -18.75
N ARG A 223 8.72 9.36 -18.16
CA ARG A 223 9.89 10.14 -18.65
C ARG A 223 10.38 9.70 -20.03
N GLN A 224 10.41 8.39 -20.31
CA GLN A 224 10.78 7.86 -21.63
C GLN A 224 9.83 8.29 -22.74
N LEU A 225 8.54 8.51 -22.41
CA LEU A 225 7.54 9.01 -23.35
C LEU A 225 7.56 10.55 -23.50
N GLY A 226 8.55 11.24 -22.92
CA GLY A 226 8.70 12.69 -23.01
C GLY A 226 7.94 13.47 -21.92
N GLY A 227 7.31 12.80 -20.95
CA GLY A 227 6.69 13.48 -19.81
C GLY A 227 7.71 14.20 -18.93
N SER A 228 7.33 15.34 -18.33
CA SER A 228 8.18 16.08 -17.41
C SER A 228 8.22 15.45 -16.00
N SER A 229 9.07 15.94 -15.11
CA SER A 229 9.07 15.49 -13.70
C SER A 229 7.76 15.87 -12.99
N GLU A 230 7.16 17.00 -13.34
CA GLU A 230 5.82 17.37 -12.83
C GLU A 230 4.74 16.42 -13.33
N ALA A 231 4.82 15.97 -14.59
CA ALA A 231 3.92 14.96 -15.14
C ALA A 231 3.93 13.67 -14.33
N VAL A 232 5.12 13.23 -13.87
CA VAL A 232 5.26 12.11 -12.92
C VAL A 232 4.52 12.41 -11.62
N GLY A 233 4.74 13.60 -11.03
CA GLY A 233 4.05 14.01 -9.80
C GLY A 233 2.52 14.02 -9.95
N TRP A 234 2.00 14.56 -11.04
CA TRP A 234 0.56 14.56 -11.32
C TRP A 234 0.01 13.16 -11.51
N ALA A 235 0.73 12.27 -12.18
CA ALA A 235 0.30 10.88 -12.38
C ALA A 235 0.12 10.14 -11.04
N TRP A 236 1.05 10.31 -10.11
CA TRP A 236 0.94 9.74 -8.76
C TRP A 236 -0.18 10.39 -7.95
N SER A 237 -0.36 11.71 -8.07
CA SER A 237 -1.44 12.45 -7.42
C SER A 237 -2.81 11.98 -7.89
N PHE A 238 -3.00 11.78 -9.18
CA PHE A 238 -4.25 11.29 -9.74
C PHE A 238 -4.53 9.84 -9.33
N GLY A 239 -3.48 9.00 -9.21
CA GLY A 239 -3.62 7.66 -8.64
C GLY A 239 -4.21 7.71 -7.22
N ALA A 240 -3.69 8.59 -6.36
CA ALA A 240 -4.21 8.77 -5.01
C ALA A 240 -5.62 9.40 -4.97
N ALA A 241 -5.98 10.22 -5.96
CA ALA A 241 -7.23 10.97 -5.97
C ALA A 241 -8.48 10.09 -6.02
N LEU A 242 -8.51 9.03 -6.84
CA LEU A 242 -9.65 8.10 -6.91
C LEU A 242 -9.51 6.88 -5.99
N GLU A 243 -8.34 6.62 -5.43
CA GLU A 243 -8.15 5.59 -4.41
C GLU A 243 -8.99 5.90 -3.17
N ILE A 244 -8.94 7.15 -2.68
CA ILE A 244 -9.67 7.58 -1.47
C ILE A 244 -11.20 7.41 -1.62
N PRO A 245 -11.86 7.97 -2.66
CA PRO A 245 -13.29 7.77 -2.85
C PRO A 245 -13.68 6.29 -3.01
N SER A 246 -12.89 5.49 -3.74
CA SER A 246 -13.19 4.09 -3.94
C SER A 246 -13.19 3.30 -2.63
N MET A 247 -12.24 3.59 -1.72
CA MET A 247 -12.21 3.03 -0.37
C MET A 247 -13.36 3.52 0.50
N LEU A 248 -13.67 4.81 0.44
CA LEU A 248 -14.74 5.44 1.25
C LEU A 248 -16.13 4.91 0.88
N PHE A 249 -16.40 4.80 -0.42
CA PHE A 249 -17.68 4.32 -0.93
C PHE A 249 -17.76 2.81 -1.08
N PHE A 250 -16.69 2.08 -0.76
CA PHE A 250 -16.66 0.62 -0.87
C PHE A 250 -17.82 -0.08 -0.15
N PRO A 251 -18.23 0.30 1.10
CA PRO A 251 -19.36 -0.35 1.77
C PRO A 251 -20.68 -0.17 1.02
N GLN A 252 -20.91 0.99 0.40
CA GLN A 252 -22.11 1.28 -0.39
C GLN A 252 -22.11 0.47 -1.71
N LEU A 253 -20.97 0.44 -2.39
CA LEU A 253 -20.77 -0.34 -3.61
C LEU A 253 -20.92 -1.84 -3.33
N ALA A 254 -20.34 -2.33 -2.22
CA ALA A 254 -20.41 -3.74 -1.82
C ALA A 254 -21.85 -4.19 -1.50
N ARG A 255 -22.67 -3.32 -0.91
CA ARG A 255 -24.10 -3.61 -0.70
C ARG A 255 -24.87 -3.72 -2.02
N ARG A 256 -24.49 -2.95 -3.04
CA ARG A 256 -25.20 -2.93 -4.33
C ARG A 256 -24.72 -4.01 -5.30
N PHE A 257 -23.41 -4.26 -5.37
CA PHE A 257 -22.80 -5.11 -6.40
C PHE A 257 -22.19 -6.40 -5.85
N GLY A 258 -22.03 -6.50 -4.54
CA GLY A 258 -21.33 -7.60 -3.86
C GLY A 258 -19.81 -7.38 -3.78
N THR A 259 -19.21 -7.77 -2.65
CA THR A 259 -17.77 -7.63 -2.39
C THR A 259 -16.94 -8.38 -3.43
N GLU A 260 -17.36 -9.58 -3.80
CA GLU A 260 -16.66 -10.48 -4.71
C GLU A 260 -16.52 -9.89 -6.11
N ARG A 261 -17.61 -9.33 -6.64
CA ARG A 261 -17.61 -8.69 -7.96
C ARG A 261 -16.73 -7.44 -7.97
N LEU A 262 -16.71 -6.68 -6.86
CA LEU A 262 -15.85 -5.49 -6.75
C LEU A 262 -14.37 -5.85 -6.69
N ILE A 263 -13.98 -6.97 -6.07
CA ILE A 263 -12.61 -7.47 -6.08
C ILE A 263 -12.17 -7.79 -7.51
N VAL A 264 -12.98 -8.56 -8.24
CA VAL A 264 -12.70 -8.93 -9.64
C VAL A 264 -12.66 -7.68 -10.53
N LEU A 265 -13.60 -6.75 -10.36
CA LEU A 265 -13.62 -5.48 -11.08
C LEU A 265 -12.36 -4.65 -10.79
N GLY A 266 -11.94 -4.56 -9.52
CA GLY A 266 -10.72 -3.85 -9.14
C GLY A 266 -9.50 -4.41 -9.88
N MET A 267 -9.34 -5.73 -9.92
CA MET A 267 -8.24 -6.36 -10.66
C MET A 267 -8.37 -6.15 -12.18
N ALA A 268 -9.58 -6.24 -12.73
CA ALA A 268 -9.83 -5.99 -14.15
C ALA A 268 -9.48 -4.55 -14.56
N ILE A 269 -9.81 -3.56 -13.73
CA ILE A 269 -9.42 -2.15 -13.94
C ILE A 269 -7.89 -2.01 -13.98
N LEU A 270 -7.17 -2.65 -13.05
CA LEU A 270 -5.70 -2.59 -13.03
C LEU A 270 -5.08 -3.23 -14.28
N VAL A 271 -5.62 -4.37 -14.74
CA VAL A 271 -5.18 -5.03 -15.98
C VAL A 271 -5.49 -4.17 -17.20
N ALA A 272 -6.71 -3.62 -17.29
CA ALA A 272 -7.09 -2.74 -18.40
C ALA A 272 -6.16 -1.53 -18.51
N ARG A 273 -5.76 -0.93 -17.36
CA ARG A 273 -4.77 0.15 -17.37
C ARG A 273 -3.39 -0.31 -17.84
N GLN A 274 -2.95 -1.52 -17.46
CA GLN A 274 -1.67 -2.05 -17.95
C GLN A 274 -1.69 -2.22 -19.47
N VAL A 275 -2.78 -2.76 -20.01
CA VAL A 275 -3.00 -2.86 -21.48
C VAL A 275 -3.02 -1.48 -22.12
N ALA A 276 -3.72 -0.52 -21.52
CA ALA A 276 -3.76 0.85 -22.01
C ALA A 276 -2.35 1.49 -22.06
N ASN A 277 -1.50 1.24 -21.07
CA ASN A 277 -0.12 1.71 -21.06
C ASN A 277 0.76 1.08 -22.17
N VAL A 278 0.38 -0.11 -22.68
CA VAL A 278 1.03 -0.70 -23.87
C VAL A 278 0.58 -0.01 -25.15
N ILE A 279 -0.70 0.35 -25.23
CA ILE A 279 -1.31 0.90 -26.46
C ILE A 279 -0.99 2.40 -26.60
N PHE A 280 -1.19 3.15 -25.52
CA PHE A 280 -1.06 4.61 -25.53
C PHE A 280 0.34 5.04 -25.13
N THR A 281 0.87 6.01 -25.88
CA THR A 281 2.23 6.55 -25.67
C THR A 281 2.22 8.05 -25.33
N ASP A 282 1.05 8.68 -25.23
CA ASP A 282 0.92 10.07 -24.81
C ASP A 282 1.01 10.16 -23.28
N PRO A 283 2.01 10.89 -22.72
CA PRO A 283 2.16 11.07 -21.29
C PRO A 283 0.90 11.66 -20.61
N SER A 284 0.21 12.58 -21.29
CA SER A 284 -1.00 13.23 -20.74
C SER A 284 -2.13 12.21 -20.52
N LEU A 285 -2.28 11.28 -21.46
CA LEU A 285 -3.24 10.20 -21.34
C LEU A 285 -2.88 9.22 -20.23
N LEU A 286 -1.58 8.88 -20.07
CA LEU A 286 -1.10 8.04 -18.98
C LEU A 286 -1.38 8.66 -17.60
N ILE A 287 -1.24 9.99 -17.49
CA ILE A 287 -1.58 10.73 -16.27
C ILE A 287 -3.08 10.57 -15.97
N GLY A 288 -3.94 10.77 -16.97
CA GLY A 288 -5.38 10.59 -16.83
C GLY A 288 -5.77 9.16 -16.43
N LEU A 289 -5.12 8.16 -17.02
CA LEU A 289 -5.33 6.74 -16.69
C LEU A 289 -4.91 6.38 -15.27
N SER A 290 -4.06 7.19 -14.63
CA SER A 290 -3.70 6.97 -13.22
C SER A 290 -4.88 7.18 -12.27
N LEU A 291 -5.88 8.02 -12.62
CA LEU A 291 -7.15 8.10 -11.88
C LEU A 291 -7.84 6.74 -11.79
N VAL A 292 -7.95 6.06 -12.93
CA VAL A 292 -8.61 4.74 -13.01
C VAL A 292 -7.86 3.69 -12.20
N GLN A 293 -6.52 3.75 -12.18
CA GLN A 293 -5.70 2.87 -11.33
C GLN A 293 -6.06 3.01 -9.86
N GLY A 294 -6.20 4.24 -9.36
CA GLY A 294 -6.53 4.48 -7.95
C GLY A 294 -7.85 3.82 -7.56
N ALA A 295 -8.88 3.89 -8.43
CA ALA A 295 -10.14 3.20 -8.20
C ALA A 295 -9.97 1.67 -8.12
N GLY A 296 -9.26 1.07 -9.08
CA GLY A 296 -9.00 -0.38 -9.10
C GLY A 296 -8.21 -0.83 -7.85
N TYR A 297 -7.19 -0.07 -7.46
CA TYR A 297 -6.37 -0.33 -6.27
C TYR A 297 -7.21 -0.34 -4.99
N GLY A 298 -8.03 0.69 -4.78
CA GLY A 298 -8.89 0.80 -3.61
C GLY A 298 -9.93 -0.32 -3.52
N LEU A 299 -10.59 -0.67 -4.65
CA LEU A 299 -11.56 -1.78 -4.69
C LEU A 299 -10.91 -3.12 -4.36
N LEU A 300 -9.74 -3.41 -4.93
CA LEU A 300 -9.03 -4.66 -4.73
C LEU A 300 -8.51 -4.78 -3.28
N LEU A 301 -7.94 -3.70 -2.73
CA LEU A 301 -7.37 -3.68 -1.39
C LEU A 301 -8.46 -3.87 -0.32
N ILE A 302 -9.49 -3.01 -0.31
CA ILE A 302 -10.56 -3.08 0.70
C ILE A 302 -11.41 -4.32 0.52
N GLY A 303 -11.68 -4.71 -0.74
CA GLY A 303 -12.40 -5.95 -1.05
C GLY A 303 -11.68 -7.19 -0.52
N GLY A 304 -10.36 -7.27 -0.73
CA GLY A 304 -9.52 -8.36 -0.21
C GLY A 304 -9.54 -8.44 1.31
N ILE A 305 -9.42 -7.30 2.00
CA ILE A 305 -9.54 -7.21 3.46
C ILE A 305 -10.92 -7.73 3.92
N ALA A 306 -12.00 -7.28 3.29
CA ALA A 306 -13.36 -7.67 3.64
C ALA A 306 -13.60 -9.17 3.38
N PHE A 307 -13.15 -9.71 2.24
CA PHE A 307 -13.27 -11.11 1.89
C PHE A 307 -12.54 -12.01 2.88
N VAL A 308 -11.26 -11.74 3.14
CA VAL A 308 -10.44 -12.55 4.05
C VAL A 308 -10.96 -12.47 5.49
N SER A 309 -11.43 -11.30 5.95
CA SER A 309 -12.03 -11.16 7.28
C SER A 309 -13.30 -12.01 7.44
N ARG A 310 -14.12 -12.09 6.40
CA ARG A 310 -15.38 -12.86 6.40
C ARG A 310 -15.14 -14.37 6.34
N GLU A 311 -14.21 -14.81 5.51
CA GLU A 311 -13.91 -16.23 5.29
C GLU A 311 -12.98 -16.82 6.36
N ALA A 312 -12.35 -15.98 7.19
CA ALA A 312 -11.40 -16.44 8.20
C ALA A 312 -12.06 -17.39 9.22
N PRO A 313 -11.46 -18.55 9.50
CA PRO A 313 -11.93 -19.45 10.54
C PRO A 313 -12.07 -18.71 11.89
N LYS A 314 -13.04 -19.11 12.71
CA LYS A 314 -13.31 -18.45 14.01
C LYS A 314 -12.01 -18.29 14.83
N GLY A 315 -11.76 -17.08 15.30
CA GLY A 315 -10.58 -16.73 16.11
C GLY A 315 -9.28 -16.53 15.33
N THR A 316 -9.28 -16.55 13.97
CA THR A 316 -8.06 -16.38 13.16
C THR A 316 -8.07 -15.12 12.30
N ALA A 317 -9.05 -14.24 12.43
CA ALA A 317 -9.20 -13.06 11.56
C ALA A 317 -7.96 -12.16 11.53
N ALA A 318 -7.33 -11.88 12.69
CA ALA A 318 -6.11 -11.08 12.76
C ALA A 318 -4.93 -11.77 12.04
N THR A 319 -4.79 -13.08 12.20
CA THR A 319 -3.75 -13.87 11.51
C THR A 319 -3.97 -13.86 10.00
N ALA A 320 -5.22 -14.02 9.56
CA ALA A 320 -5.58 -14.00 8.14
C ALA A 320 -5.28 -12.64 7.50
N GLN A 321 -5.57 -11.54 8.20
CA GLN A 321 -5.20 -10.18 7.76
C GLN A 321 -3.68 -9.98 7.72
N GLY A 322 -2.95 -10.48 8.71
CA GLY A 322 -1.49 -10.43 8.72
C GLY A 322 -0.88 -11.17 7.52
N ILE A 323 -1.39 -12.36 7.19
CA ILE A 323 -0.97 -13.13 6.01
C ILE A 323 -1.31 -12.36 4.72
N LEU A 324 -2.54 -11.83 4.62
CA LEU A 324 -2.94 -11.03 3.46
C LEU A 324 -1.99 -9.85 3.25
N ASN A 325 -1.71 -9.05 4.28
CA ASN A 325 -0.80 -7.91 4.18
C ASN A 325 0.63 -8.35 3.82
N GLY A 326 1.13 -9.44 4.40
CA GLY A 326 2.43 -10.02 4.06
C GLY A 326 2.52 -10.42 2.58
N VAL A 327 1.47 -11.05 2.06
CA VAL A 327 1.38 -11.46 0.65
C VAL A 327 1.25 -10.24 -0.26
N THR A 328 0.29 -9.36 0.00
CA THR A 328 -0.07 -8.28 -0.94
C THR A 328 0.91 -7.10 -0.93
N LEU A 329 1.39 -6.68 0.24
CA LEU A 329 2.23 -5.49 0.34
C LEU A 329 3.73 -5.81 0.29
N SER A 330 4.16 -6.94 0.87
CA SER A 330 5.59 -7.22 1.00
C SER A 330 6.08 -8.24 -0.01
N MET A 331 5.53 -9.46 0.00
CA MET A 331 6.00 -10.54 -0.86
C MET A 331 5.79 -10.23 -2.34
N SER A 332 4.61 -9.70 -2.69
CA SER A 332 4.33 -9.26 -4.07
C SER A 332 5.23 -8.10 -4.49
N SER A 333 5.57 -7.18 -3.59
CA SER A 333 6.47 -6.07 -3.91
C SER A 333 7.92 -6.54 -4.11
N ILE A 334 8.40 -7.47 -3.28
CA ILE A 334 9.73 -8.06 -3.44
C ILE A 334 9.84 -8.79 -4.79
N ILE A 335 8.91 -9.70 -5.06
CA ILE A 335 8.90 -10.50 -6.28
C ILE A 335 8.66 -9.60 -7.50
N GLY A 336 7.65 -8.73 -7.43
CA GLY A 336 7.25 -7.86 -8.54
C GLY A 336 8.34 -6.90 -8.94
N SER A 337 8.92 -6.16 -7.99
CA SER A 337 9.99 -5.20 -8.31
C SER A 337 11.24 -5.89 -8.84
N GLY A 338 11.64 -7.03 -8.25
CA GLY A 338 12.79 -7.80 -8.72
C GLY A 338 12.58 -8.35 -10.14
N LEU A 339 11.48 -9.06 -10.38
CA LEU A 339 11.12 -9.55 -11.71
C LEU A 339 10.93 -8.40 -12.71
N GLY A 340 10.29 -7.31 -12.28
CA GLY A 340 10.09 -6.13 -13.10
C GLY A 340 11.39 -5.54 -13.62
N GLY A 341 12.44 -5.50 -12.77
CA GLY A 341 13.75 -5.02 -13.18
C GLY A 341 14.41 -5.90 -14.25
N VAL A 342 14.34 -7.22 -14.08
CA VAL A 342 14.87 -8.17 -15.07
C VAL A 342 14.09 -8.07 -16.39
N LEU A 343 12.78 -8.09 -16.33
CA LEU A 343 11.92 -8.03 -17.51
C LEU A 343 12.04 -6.69 -18.25
N ALA A 344 12.11 -5.56 -17.54
CA ALA A 344 12.33 -4.26 -18.16
C ALA A 344 13.69 -4.17 -18.86
N GLY A 345 14.71 -4.83 -18.32
CA GLY A 345 16.04 -4.92 -18.94
C GLY A 345 16.06 -5.75 -20.22
N TRP A 346 15.25 -6.82 -20.29
CA TRP A 346 15.22 -7.72 -21.45
C TRP A 346 14.20 -7.32 -22.53
N LEU A 347 13.00 -6.82 -22.09
CA LEU A 347 11.83 -6.64 -22.96
C LEU A 347 11.47 -5.17 -23.19
N THR A 348 12.19 -4.22 -22.61
CA THR A 348 11.74 -2.82 -22.45
C THR A 348 10.61 -2.66 -21.41
N ILE A 349 10.35 -1.41 -20.95
CA ILE A 349 9.27 -1.14 -20.01
C ILE A 349 7.90 -1.44 -20.62
N ARG A 350 7.72 -1.23 -21.93
CA ARG A 350 6.48 -1.55 -22.64
C ARG A 350 6.20 -3.05 -22.66
N GLY A 351 7.23 -3.87 -22.89
CA GLY A 351 7.16 -5.33 -22.80
C GLY A 351 6.86 -5.80 -21.38
N LEU A 352 7.41 -5.14 -20.35
CA LEU A 352 7.08 -5.38 -18.94
C LEU A 352 5.58 -5.16 -18.67
N TYR A 353 4.97 -4.08 -19.20
CA TYR A 353 3.52 -3.85 -19.05
C TYR A 353 2.69 -4.97 -19.68
N LEU A 354 3.10 -5.48 -20.84
CA LEU A 354 2.41 -6.60 -21.49
C LEU A 354 2.45 -7.87 -20.64
N VAL A 355 3.64 -8.24 -20.14
CA VAL A 355 3.80 -9.40 -19.23
C VAL A 355 2.99 -9.20 -17.95
N SER A 356 3.00 -7.99 -17.39
CA SER A 356 2.20 -7.66 -16.20
C SER A 356 0.70 -7.78 -16.46
N ALA A 357 0.22 -7.38 -17.65
CA ALA A 357 -1.18 -7.55 -18.04
C ALA A 357 -1.57 -9.03 -18.16
N CYS A 358 -0.69 -9.87 -18.73
CA CYS A 358 -0.91 -11.32 -18.81
C CYS A 358 -0.97 -11.96 -17.41
N LEU A 359 -0.03 -11.62 -16.51
CA LEU A 359 -0.05 -12.08 -15.12
C LEU A 359 -1.32 -11.59 -14.39
N GLY A 360 -1.72 -10.35 -14.62
CA GLY A 360 -2.95 -9.79 -14.09
C GLY A 360 -4.20 -10.52 -14.59
N ALA A 361 -4.24 -10.91 -15.85
CA ALA A 361 -5.34 -11.72 -16.40
C ALA A 361 -5.43 -13.11 -15.73
N VAL A 362 -4.30 -13.75 -15.49
CA VAL A 362 -4.23 -14.99 -14.69
C VAL A 362 -4.76 -14.75 -13.27
N ALA A 363 -4.37 -13.63 -12.65
CA ALA A 363 -4.84 -13.28 -11.32
C ALA A 363 -6.35 -13.05 -11.27
N ILE A 364 -6.96 -12.43 -12.30
CA ILE A 364 -8.43 -12.29 -12.41
C ILE A 364 -9.10 -13.65 -12.35
N VAL A 365 -8.61 -14.63 -13.10
CA VAL A 365 -9.18 -15.99 -13.11
C VAL A 365 -9.05 -16.65 -11.74
N LEU A 366 -7.86 -16.62 -11.13
CA LEU A 366 -7.61 -17.21 -9.80
C LEU A 366 -8.47 -16.55 -8.72
N ILE A 367 -8.55 -15.24 -8.72
CA ILE A 367 -9.39 -14.47 -7.78
C ILE A 367 -10.87 -14.80 -8.01
N ALA A 368 -11.34 -14.82 -9.26
CA ALA A 368 -12.73 -15.14 -9.59
C ALA A 368 -13.11 -16.55 -9.10
N LEU A 369 -12.24 -17.54 -9.33
CA LEU A 369 -12.43 -18.91 -8.85
C LEU A 369 -12.45 -19.01 -7.31
N ALA A 370 -11.73 -18.12 -6.62
CA ALA A 370 -11.73 -18.09 -5.16
C ALA A 370 -12.99 -17.44 -4.58
N VAL A 371 -13.42 -16.31 -5.14
CA VAL A 371 -14.45 -15.46 -4.53
C VAL A 371 -15.86 -15.72 -5.05
N LEU A 372 -16.07 -15.97 -6.34
CA LEU A 372 -17.42 -16.12 -6.91
C LEU A 372 -18.20 -17.35 -6.43
N PRO A 373 -17.60 -18.53 -6.18
CA PRO A 373 -18.33 -19.65 -5.58
C PRO A 373 -18.80 -19.38 -4.14
N ALA A 374 -18.13 -18.47 -3.42
CA ALA A 374 -18.52 -18.09 -2.05
C ALA A 374 -19.88 -17.36 -2.00
N THR A 375 -20.29 -16.69 -3.07
CA THR A 375 -21.61 -16.04 -3.17
C THR A 375 -22.77 -17.02 -3.16
N ARG A 376 -22.55 -18.27 -3.58
CA ARG A 376 -23.57 -19.32 -3.61
C ARG A 376 -23.85 -19.96 -2.24
N ARG A 377 -23.04 -19.65 -1.22
CA ARG A 377 -23.13 -20.19 0.14
C ARG A 377 -23.76 -19.22 1.14
N LEU A 378 -24.55 -18.23 0.71
CA LEU A 378 -25.36 -17.46 1.65
C LEU A 378 -26.37 -18.40 2.30
N PRO A 379 -26.40 -18.53 3.65
CA PRO A 379 -27.28 -19.46 4.31
C PRO A 379 -28.72 -19.01 4.10
N GLU A 380 -29.60 -19.95 3.75
CA GLU A 380 -31.05 -19.83 3.87
C GLU A 380 -31.53 -19.53 5.30
N SER A 381 -30.60 -19.38 6.25
CA SER A 381 -30.86 -19.23 7.69
C SER A 381 -31.45 -17.86 8.13
N LEU A 382 -31.59 -16.88 7.24
CA LEU A 382 -32.29 -15.63 7.57
C LEU A 382 -33.80 -15.70 7.29
N GLY A 383 -34.25 -16.64 6.46
CA GLY A 383 -35.67 -16.87 6.20
C GLY A 383 -36.36 -17.67 7.33
N SER A 384 -35.64 -18.54 8.03
CA SER A 384 -36.24 -19.37 9.07
C SER A 384 -36.35 -18.71 10.46
N ARG A 385 -35.57 -17.66 10.72
CA ARG A 385 -35.69 -16.91 12.00
C ARG A 385 -36.87 -15.92 12.04
N ALA A 386 -37.40 -15.52 10.89
CA ALA A 386 -38.60 -14.71 10.84
C ALA A 386 -39.87 -15.50 11.15
N GLN A 387 -39.83 -16.84 11.11
CA GLN A 387 -41.00 -17.68 11.43
C GLN A 387 -41.00 -18.22 12.87
N GLN A 388 -40.02 -17.88 13.70
CA GLN A 388 -39.96 -18.26 15.13
C GLN A 388 -40.25 -17.10 16.09
N LEU A 389 -41.04 -16.11 15.69
CA LEU A 389 -41.63 -15.20 16.66
C LEU A 389 -42.72 -16.00 17.42
N PRO A 390 -42.71 -16.03 18.78
CA PRO A 390 -43.76 -16.66 19.55
C PRO A 390 -45.08 -16.01 19.22
N ARG A 391 -46.13 -16.83 18.97
CA ARG A 391 -47.50 -16.35 18.80
C ARG A 391 -47.93 -15.56 20.02
N PRO A 392 -48.68 -14.46 19.85
CA PRO A 392 -49.21 -13.74 21.00
C PRO A 392 -50.06 -14.71 21.84
N VAL A 393 -49.80 -14.68 23.14
CA VAL A 393 -50.61 -15.42 24.14
C VAL A 393 -51.97 -14.78 24.17
N ASP A 394 -53.03 -15.55 23.88
CA ASP A 394 -54.41 -15.13 24.03
C ASP A 394 -54.67 -14.76 25.50
N PRO A 395 -55.40 -13.67 25.78
CA PRO A 395 -55.80 -13.36 27.15
C PRO A 395 -56.76 -14.43 27.65
N ALA A 396 -56.44 -14.98 28.80
CA ALA A 396 -57.30 -15.93 29.51
C ALA A 396 -58.67 -15.28 29.92
N PRO A 397 -59.75 -16.06 30.04
CA PRO A 397 -61.11 -15.59 30.28
C PRO A 397 -61.33 -14.98 31.66
#